data_bb34c744a7f9ae7b01c7aa7df1ad18c4
#
_entry.id   bb34c744a7f9ae7b01c7aa7df1ad18c4
#
_cell.length_a   1.000
_cell.length_b   1.000
_cell.length_c   1.000
_cell.angle_alpha   90.00
_cell.angle_beta   90.00
_cell.angle_gamma   90.00
#
_symmetry.space_group_name_H-M   'P 1'
#
loop_
_entity.id
_entity.type
_entity.pdbx_description
1 polymer ?
#
loop_
_entity_poly.entity_id
_entity_poly.type
_entity_poly.pdbx_seq_one_letter_code
_entity_poly.pdbx_strand_id
1 'polypeptide(L)'
;ITIYPENKIRMIGGVAVLIGIVLLWIIRKWIINVLWDCMFNFYKKYFLVFLLIMKTSVVSSIEQPDFSKLAEELIPSVVSVSVIIARETVNQPRAPQFPPGSPFEDFFKEFFERRGIPRQNTPPQRPRRSETAQGSGFIIDDDGLIVTNNHVIAGASSITVVLHDGKTLQAKLIGADAKTDLALLKVKTDIKLKAVNWGNSDAVKVGNWAMAIGNPFGLGGTVTAGIVSARGRDINAGPYDDYIQTDASINRGNSGGPLFNLKGEVVGINTAIYSTSGGSVGIGFAISANLAKMVVKQLEDFGRTRRGWLGVYIQEI
;
A
#
# COMPACT_ATOMS: atom_id res chain seq x y z
N ILE A 1 68.37 -86.24 -33.29
CA ILE A 1 67.71 -84.95 -33.67
C ILE A 1 66.36 -85.30 -34.32
N THR A 2 65.24 -85.13 -33.63
CA THR A 2 63.92 -85.44 -34.15
C THR A 2 63.50 -84.30 -35.09
N ILE A 3 63.60 -84.57 -36.42
CA ILE A 3 63.11 -83.60 -37.40
C ILE A 3 61.59 -83.71 -37.50
N TYR A 4 60.88 -82.74 -37.03
CA TYR A 4 59.45 -82.68 -37.24
C TYR A 4 59.12 -82.34 -38.69
N PRO A 5 58.20 -83.06 -39.36
CA PRO A 5 57.83 -82.74 -40.73
C PRO A 5 57.25 -81.35 -40.84
N GLU A 6 57.66 -80.57 -41.86
CA GLU A 6 57.31 -79.16 -42.09
C GLU A 6 55.79 -78.89 -42.00
N ASN A 7 54.95 -79.81 -42.40
CA ASN A 7 53.53 -79.69 -42.37
C ASN A 7 52.97 -79.65 -40.94
N LYS A 8 53.61 -80.33 -39.96
CA LYS A 8 53.17 -80.24 -38.52
C LYS A 8 53.57 -78.91 -37.91
N ILE A 9 54.70 -78.32 -38.28
CA ILE A 9 55.17 -77.02 -37.81
C ILE A 9 54.21 -75.91 -38.31
N ARG A 10 53.84 -75.98 -39.61
CA ARG A 10 52.87 -75.03 -40.21
C ARG A 10 51.48 -75.15 -39.56
N MET A 11 51.01 -76.34 -39.23
CA MET A 11 49.76 -76.60 -38.60
C MET A 11 49.75 -76.10 -37.16
N ILE A 12 50.81 -76.29 -36.41
CA ILE A 12 50.96 -75.77 -35.03
C ILE A 12 50.97 -74.21 -35.02
N GLY A 13 51.73 -73.61 -36.00
CA GLY A 13 51.77 -72.17 -36.19
C GLY A 13 50.40 -71.59 -36.53
N GLY A 14 49.65 -72.23 -37.41
CA GLY A 14 48.30 -71.82 -37.78
C GLY A 14 47.30 -71.88 -36.61
N VAL A 15 47.40 -72.95 -35.83
CA VAL A 15 46.56 -73.10 -34.60
C VAL A 15 46.89 -71.98 -33.53
N ALA A 16 48.21 -71.73 -33.35
CA ALA A 16 48.67 -70.69 -32.42
C ALA A 16 48.17 -69.29 -32.84
N VAL A 17 48.16 -68.95 -34.12
CA VAL A 17 47.63 -67.71 -34.66
C VAL A 17 46.13 -67.62 -34.46
N LEU A 18 45.36 -68.68 -34.71
CA LEU A 18 43.94 -68.72 -34.49
C LEU A 18 43.56 -68.52 -32.98
N ILE A 19 44.31 -69.20 -32.10
CA ILE A 19 44.15 -69.02 -30.63
C ILE A 19 44.42 -67.56 -30.25
N GLY A 20 45.52 -66.96 -30.82
CA GLY A 20 45.83 -65.55 -30.58
C GLY A 20 44.71 -64.58 -31.02
N ILE A 21 44.12 -64.81 -32.19
CA ILE A 21 43.03 -64.04 -32.73
C ILE A 21 41.75 -64.14 -31.80
N VAL A 22 41.41 -65.35 -31.38
CA VAL A 22 40.31 -65.62 -30.49
C VAL A 22 40.51 -64.93 -29.12
N LEU A 23 41.75 -65.05 -28.60
CA LEU A 23 42.06 -64.38 -27.31
C LEU A 23 41.97 -62.84 -27.44
N LEU A 24 42.51 -62.28 -28.53
CA LEU A 24 42.35 -60.84 -28.77
C LEU A 24 40.94 -60.42 -28.95
N TRP A 25 40.09 -61.20 -29.57
CA TRP A 25 38.67 -60.95 -29.72
C TRP A 25 37.95 -61.01 -28.38
N ILE A 26 38.26 -61.99 -27.53
CA ILE A 26 37.69 -62.12 -26.17
C ILE A 26 38.10 -60.89 -25.29
N ILE A 27 39.37 -60.55 -25.28
CA ILE A 27 39.94 -59.43 -24.55
C ILE A 27 39.27 -58.12 -24.99
N ARG A 28 39.19 -57.92 -26.33
CA ARG A 28 38.51 -56.74 -26.89
C ARG A 28 37.08 -56.65 -26.44
N LYS A 29 36.33 -57.76 -26.48
CA LYS A 29 34.89 -57.76 -26.05
C LYS A 29 34.79 -57.53 -24.58
N TRP A 30 35.66 -58.01 -23.74
CA TRP A 30 35.74 -57.83 -22.33
C TRP A 30 36.06 -56.36 -22.01
N ILE A 31 37.03 -55.77 -22.63
CA ILE A 31 37.39 -54.35 -22.48
C ILE A 31 36.18 -53.43 -22.83
N ILE A 32 35.51 -53.69 -23.95
CA ILE A 32 34.36 -52.91 -24.40
C ILE A 32 33.24 -52.99 -23.39
N ASN A 33 32.92 -54.16 -22.84
CA ASN A 33 31.89 -54.33 -21.85
C ASN A 33 32.22 -53.59 -20.54
N VAL A 34 33.45 -53.70 -20.05
CA VAL A 34 33.90 -53.03 -18.83
C VAL A 34 33.86 -51.51 -18.99
N LEU A 35 34.31 -51.01 -20.16
CA LEU A 35 34.24 -49.56 -20.47
C LEU A 35 32.79 -49.09 -20.57
N TRP A 36 31.91 -49.89 -21.18
CA TRP A 36 30.50 -49.57 -21.32
C TRP A 36 29.81 -49.53 -19.97
N ASP A 37 30.02 -50.52 -19.11
CA ASP A 37 29.43 -50.54 -17.76
C ASP A 37 29.95 -49.38 -16.89
N CYS A 38 31.26 -49.08 -17.00
CA CYS A 38 31.84 -47.94 -16.28
C CYS A 38 31.24 -46.62 -16.76
N MET A 39 31.12 -46.42 -18.04
CA MET A 39 30.55 -45.23 -18.66
C MET A 39 29.07 -45.10 -18.32
N PHE A 40 28.28 -46.19 -18.43
CA PHE A 40 26.88 -46.21 -18.14
C PHE A 40 26.57 -45.87 -16.67
N ASN A 41 27.35 -46.45 -15.74
CA ASN A 41 27.23 -46.15 -14.31
C ASN A 41 27.63 -44.69 -13.99
N PHE A 42 28.65 -44.17 -14.68
CA PHE A 42 29.06 -42.79 -14.59
C PHE A 42 27.91 -41.83 -15.03
N TYR A 43 27.35 -42.05 -16.23
CA TYR A 43 26.24 -41.27 -16.75
C TYR A 43 24.99 -41.36 -15.85
N LYS A 44 24.65 -42.57 -15.36
CA LYS A 44 23.52 -42.78 -14.48
C LYS A 44 23.66 -42.00 -13.16
N LYS A 45 24.88 -41.99 -12.58
CA LYS A 45 25.19 -41.27 -11.35
C LYS A 45 25.07 -39.74 -11.55
N TYR A 46 25.66 -39.23 -12.60
CA TYR A 46 25.64 -37.79 -12.90
C TYR A 46 24.28 -37.30 -13.43
N PHE A 47 23.57 -38.13 -14.17
CA PHE A 47 22.18 -37.83 -14.59
C PHE A 47 21.24 -37.74 -13.40
N LEU A 48 21.39 -38.59 -12.39
CA LEU A 48 20.65 -38.51 -11.14
C LEU A 48 20.95 -37.21 -10.36
N VAL A 49 22.22 -36.82 -10.28
CA VAL A 49 22.67 -35.59 -9.68
C VAL A 49 22.12 -34.37 -10.45
N PHE A 50 22.18 -34.43 -11.80
CA PHE A 50 21.60 -33.38 -12.66
C PHE A 50 20.08 -33.24 -12.46
N LEU A 51 19.34 -34.34 -12.38
CA LEU A 51 17.91 -34.34 -12.07
C LEU A 51 17.61 -33.79 -10.67
N LEU A 52 18.48 -34.07 -9.69
CA LEU A 52 18.36 -33.53 -8.34
C LEU A 52 18.57 -32.00 -8.32
N ILE A 53 19.57 -31.52 -9.06
CA ILE A 53 19.85 -30.07 -9.19
C ILE A 53 18.71 -29.35 -9.93
N MET A 54 18.16 -29.97 -10.98
CA MET A 54 17.02 -29.40 -11.71
C MET A 54 15.74 -29.29 -10.86
N LYS A 55 15.55 -30.16 -9.86
CA LYS A 55 14.41 -30.07 -8.93
C LYS A 55 14.54 -28.95 -7.91
N THR A 56 15.74 -28.40 -7.66
CA THR A 56 15.95 -27.33 -6.66
C THR A 56 15.80 -25.93 -7.21
N SER A 57 15.60 -25.76 -8.51
CA SER A 57 15.40 -24.46 -9.16
C SER A 57 13.92 -24.12 -9.40
N VAL A 58 13.04 -24.40 -8.42
CA VAL A 58 11.80 -23.66 -8.34
C VAL A 58 12.19 -22.29 -7.77
N VAL A 59 12.63 -21.40 -8.64
CA VAL A 59 12.59 -19.96 -8.35
C VAL A 59 11.11 -19.66 -8.11
N SER A 60 10.71 -19.57 -6.84
CA SER A 60 9.46 -18.91 -6.51
C SER A 60 9.57 -17.51 -7.11
N SER A 61 8.92 -17.30 -8.25
CA SER A 61 8.67 -15.94 -8.72
C SER A 61 7.99 -15.24 -7.56
N ILE A 62 8.61 -14.21 -7.03
CA ILE A 62 7.93 -13.30 -6.10
C ILE A 62 6.80 -12.73 -6.94
N GLU A 63 5.60 -13.28 -6.76
CA GLU A 63 4.40 -12.81 -7.43
C GLU A 63 4.21 -11.36 -6.97
N GLN A 64 4.27 -10.43 -7.92
CA GLN A 64 4.02 -9.03 -7.61
C GLN A 64 2.57 -8.93 -7.10
N PRO A 65 2.31 -8.15 -6.03
CA PRO A 65 0.96 -8.04 -5.50
C PRO A 65 0.03 -7.45 -6.56
N ASP A 66 -0.98 -8.22 -6.92
CA ASP A 66 -2.08 -7.75 -7.75
C ASP A 66 -3.14 -7.11 -6.85
N PHE A 67 -3.27 -5.79 -6.96
CA PHE A 67 -4.23 -5.01 -6.18
C PHE A 67 -5.63 -4.98 -6.81
N SER A 68 -5.85 -5.54 -8.02
CA SER A 68 -7.08 -5.36 -8.77
C SER A 68 -8.31 -5.88 -8.01
N LYS A 69 -8.26 -7.11 -7.50
CA LYS A 69 -9.37 -7.70 -6.73
C LYS A 69 -9.64 -6.93 -5.43
N LEU A 70 -8.57 -6.53 -4.74
CA LEU A 70 -8.69 -5.78 -3.50
C LEU A 70 -9.27 -4.38 -3.75
N ALA A 71 -8.86 -3.71 -4.82
CA ALA A 71 -9.40 -2.43 -5.23
C ALA A 71 -10.89 -2.53 -5.60
N GLU A 72 -11.28 -3.52 -6.42
CA GLU A 72 -12.67 -3.78 -6.78
C GLU A 72 -13.54 -4.00 -5.54
N GLU A 73 -13.02 -4.72 -4.56
CA GLU A 73 -13.72 -4.95 -3.31
C GLU A 73 -13.85 -3.68 -2.47
N LEU A 74 -12.83 -2.83 -2.37
CA LEU A 74 -12.79 -1.72 -1.41
C LEU A 74 -13.29 -0.38 -1.96
N ILE A 75 -13.25 -0.15 -3.27
CA ILE A 75 -13.75 1.09 -3.90
C ILE A 75 -15.19 1.43 -3.47
N PRO A 76 -16.15 0.47 -3.36
CA PRO A 76 -17.50 0.79 -2.93
C PRO A 76 -17.63 1.38 -1.52
N SER A 77 -16.61 1.20 -0.69
CA SER A 77 -16.58 1.73 0.67
C SER A 77 -15.99 3.15 0.74
N VAL A 78 -15.46 3.68 -0.37
CA VAL A 78 -14.81 4.99 -0.42
C VAL A 78 -15.71 5.98 -1.12
N VAL A 79 -15.90 7.14 -0.51
CA VAL A 79 -16.85 8.15 -0.95
C VAL A 79 -16.13 9.46 -1.28
N SER A 80 -16.74 10.26 -2.15
CA SER A 80 -16.36 11.66 -2.32
C SER A 80 -17.12 12.51 -1.29
N VAL A 81 -16.41 13.42 -0.65
CA VAL A 81 -16.97 14.40 0.27
C VAL A 81 -16.88 15.77 -0.37
N SER A 82 -18.04 16.38 -0.67
CA SER A 82 -18.16 17.71 -1.23
C SER A 82 -18.80 18.64 -0.24
N VAL A 83 -18.27 19.84 -0.08
CA VAL A 83 -18.80 20.82 0.86
C VAL A 83 -19.08 22.15 0.17
N ILE A 84 -20.14 22.80 0.58
CA ILE A 84 -20.46 24.19 0.20
C ILE A 84 -20.09 25.07 1.38
N ILE A 85 -19.23 26.06 1.15
CA ILE A 85 -18.85 27.05 2.15
C ILE A 85 -19.68 28.30 1.89
N ALA A 86 -20.66 28.59 2.77
CA ALA A 86 -21.41 29.85 2.76
C ALA A 86 -20.54 30.92 3.43
N ARG A 87 -20.26 31.99 2.73
CA ARG A 87 -19.63 33.17 3.34
C ARG A 87 -20.63 33.99 4.09
N GLU A 88 -20.78 33.77 5.39
CA GLU A 88 -21.26 34.80 6.28
C GLU A 88 -20.08 35.70 6.67
N THR A 89 -20.31 37.01 6.64
CA THR A 89 -19.31 38.06 6.86
C THR A 89 -18.83 38.21 8.30
N VAL A 90 -19.13 37.24 9.18
CA VAL A 90 -18.82 37.34 10.63
C VAL A 90 -18.19 36.03 11.14
N ASN A 91 -16.99 36.13 11.68
CA ASN A 91 -16.23 35.08 12.35
C ASN A 91 -15.86 33.83 11.50
N GLN A 92 -14.93 34.02 10.63
CA GLN A 92 -14.31 32.88 9.87
C GLN A 92 -13.47 32.00 10.79
N PRO A 93 -13.57 30.65 10.66
CA PRO A 93 -12.62 29.76 11.29
C PRO A 93 -11.22 30.11 10.79
N ARG A 94 -10.29 30.32 11.70
CA ARG A 94 -8.88 30.52 11.33
C ARG A 94 -8.32 29.23 10.73
N ALA A 95 -7.62 29.35 9.62
CA ALA A 95 -6.83 28.24 9.10
C ALA A 95 -5.86 27.76 10.19
N PRO A 96 -5.59 26.45 10.32
CA PRO A 96 -4.56 25.95 11.21
C PRO A 96 -3.25 26.71 10.94
N GLN A 97 -2.63 27.22 12.02
CA GLN A 97 -1.32 27.89 11.90
C GLN A 97 -0.25 26.82 11.98
N PHE A 98 0.45 26.60 10.90
CA PHE A 98 1.66 25.79 10.89
C PHE A 98 2.84 26.69 11.28
N PRO A 99 3.88 26.13 11.92
CA PRO A 99 5.11 26.87 12.16
C PRO A 99 5.67 27.42 10.85
N PRO A 100 6.13 28.68 10.82
CA PRO A 100 6.73 29.26 9.63
C PRO A 100 7.87 28.40 9.10
N GLY A 101 7.84 28.08 7.78
CA GLY A 101 8.83 27.20 7.17
C GLY A 101 8.54 25.71 7.28
N SER A 102 7.35 25.32 7.80
CA SER A 102 6.91 23.93 7.74
C SER A 102 6.76 23.48 6.28
N PRO A 103 7.32 22.32 5.88
CA PRO A 103 7.17 21.76 4.53
C PRO A 103 5.72 21.54 4.10
N PHE A 104 4.80 21.54 5.08
CA PHE A 104 3.36 21.36 4.87
C PHE A 104 2.59 22.68 4.74
N GLU A 105 3.24 23.81 5.10
CA GLU A 105 2.61 25.14 5.04
C GLU A 105 2.07 25.43 3.62
N ASP A 106 2.84 25.13 2.58
CA ASP A 106 2.44 25.38 1.21
C ASP A 106 1.29 24.50 0.74
N PHE A 107 1.26 23.21 1.15
CA PHE A 107 0.16 22.30 0.82
C PHE A 107 -1.17 22.77 1.45
N PHE A 108 -1.15 23.05 2.75
CA PHE A 108 -2.35 23.51 3.45
C PHE A 108 -2.73 24.94 3.07
N LYS A 109 -1.73 25.81 2.84
CA LYS A 109 -1.94 27.18 2.37
C LYS A 109 -2.69 27.20 1.04
N GLU A 110 -2.24 26.46 0.04
CA GLU A 110 -2.92 26.37 -1.25
C GLU A 110 -4.30 25.72 -1.13
N PHE A 111 -4.45 24.72 -0.25
CA PHE A 111 -5.74 24.09 0.04
C PHE A 111 -6.74 25.10 0.64
N PHE A 112 -6.31 25.94 1.60
CA PHE A 112 -7.18 26.95 2.22
C PHE A 112 -7.34 28.21 1.36
N GLU A 113 -6.32 28.65 0.60
CA GLU A 113 -6.43 29.79 -0.31
C GLU A 113 -7.41 29.52 -1.45
N ARG A 114 -7.45 28.30 -1.99
CA ARG A 114 -8.49 27.89 -2.97
C ARG A 114 -9.90 27.90 -2.40
N ARG A 115 -10.04 27.76 -1.07
CA ARG A 115 -11.31 27.90 -0.35
C ARG A 115 -11.68 29.33 -0.04
N GLY A 116 -10.85 30.30 -0.45
CA GLY A 116 -11.09 31.71 -0.19
C GLY A 116 -11.13 32.07 1.29
N ILE A 117 -10.50 31.28 2.18
CA ILE A 117 -10.34 31.61 3.60
C ILE A 117 -9.27 32.73 3.67
N PRO A 118 -9.64 33.99 4.07
CA PRO A 118 -8.73 35.12 3.97
C PRO A 118 -7.56 35.03 4.96
N ARG A 119 -6.40 35.50 4.53
CA ARG A 119 -5.32 35.91 5.42
C ARG A 119 -5.66 37.26 6.07
N GLN A 120 -5.10 37.53 7.24
CA GLN A 120 -5.33 38.69 8.09
C GLN A 120 -5.13 40.08 7.42
N ASN A 121 -4.57 40.13 6.19
CA ASN A 121 -4.18 41.42 5.54
C ASN A 121 -4.65 41.55 4.06
N THR A 122 -5.72 40.86 3.64
CA THR A 122 -6.20 41.01 2.26
C THR A 122 -7.39 41.98 2.23
N PRO A 123 -7.39 43.00 1.33
CA PRO A 123 -8.51 43.92 1.17
C PRO A 123 -9.80 43.20 0.78
N PRO A 124 -10.98 43.67 1.15
CA PRO A 124 -12.25 43.03 0.85
C PRO A 124 -12.45 42.95 -0.67
N GLN A 125 -12.42 41.75 -1.21
CA GLN A 125 -12.74 41.49 -2.60
C GLN A 125 -14.26 41.27 -2.77
N ARG A 126 -14.74 41.54 -3.99
CA ARG A 126 -16.13 41.45 -4.42
C ARG A 126 -16.79 40.13 -4.04
N PRO A 127 -18.14 40.05 -3.88
CA PRO A 127 -18.85 38.83 -3.51
C PRO A 127 -18.55 37.75 -4.56
N ARG A 128 -17.75 36.76 -4.16
CA ARG A 128 -17.48 35.56 -4.94
C ARG A 128 -18.54 34.49 -4.67
N ARG A 129 -18.87 33.72 -5.70
CA ARG A 129 -19.78 32.57 -5.65
C ARG A 129 -19.38 31.61 -4.54
N SER A 130 -20.37 30.85 -4.00
CA SER A 130 -20.15 29.74 -3.08
C SER A 130 -19.03 28.84 -3.62
N GLU A 131 -18.01 28.61 -2.79
CA GLU A 131 -16.88 27.76 -3.16
C GLU A 131 -17.20 26.33 -2.76
N THR A 132 -16.95 25.38 -3.65
CA THR A 132 -17.08 23.96 -3.40
C THR A 132 -15.69 23.40 -3.13
N ALA A 133 -15.50 22.77 -1.98
CA ALA A 133 -14.29 22.03 -1.68
C ALA A 133 -14.59 20.53 -1.67
N GLN A 134 -13.62 19.73 -2.02
CA GLN A 134 -13.77 18.29 -2.18
C GLN A 134 -12.62 17.54 -1.53
N GLY A 135 -12.94 16.35 -1.02
CA GLY A 135 -12.02 15.37 -0.51
C GLY A 135 -12.65 13.99 -0.61
N SER A 136 -12.08 13.06 0.09
CA SER A 136 -12.58 11.68 0.21
C SER A 136 -13.02 11.38 1.64
N GLY A 137 -13.73 10.28 1.80
CA GLY A 137 -14.05 9.66 3.06
C GLY A 137 -14.24 8.16 2.87
N PHE A 138 -14.48 7.45 3.94
CA PHE A 138 -14.78 6.03 3.87
C PHE A 138 -15.80 5.62 4.92
N ILE A 139 -16.57 4.61 4.57
CA ILE A 139 -17.69 4.09 5.35
C ILE A 139 -17.15 3.11 6.39
N ILE A 140 -17.45 3.34 7.67
CA ILE A 140 -17.01 2.51 8.80
C ILE A 140 -18.13 1.68 9.42
N ASP A 141 -19.37 1.96 9.01
CA ASP A 141 -20.55 1.27 9.50
C ASP A 141 -21.61 1.20 8.40
N ASP A 142 -22.33 0.08 8.27
CA ASP A 142 -23.32 -0.15 7.22
C ASP A 142 -24.55 0.75 7.33
N ASP A 143 -24.78 1.36 8.51
CA ASP A 143 -25.81 2.37 8.75
C ASP A 143 -25.42 3.79 8.31
N GLY A 144 -24.19 3.99 7.81
CA GLY A 144 -23.76 5.23 7.17
C GLY A 144 -22.93 6.17 8.01
N LEU A 145 -22.08 5.65 8.91
CA LEU A 145 -21.00 6.42 9.50
C LEU A 145 -19.82 6.51 8.53
N ILE A 146 -19.29 7.72 8.36
CA ILE A 146 -18.23 8.03 7.40
C ILE A 146 -17.15 8.84 8.10
N VAL A 147 -15.90 8.39 7.94
CA VAL A 147 -14.71 9.12 8.41
C VAL A 147 -14.11 9.91 7.26
N THR A 148 -13.67 11.13 7.57
CA THR A 148 -12.91 12.00 6.67
C THR A 148 -11.97 12.90 7.48
N ASN A 149 -11.19 13.75 6.82
CA ASN A 149 -10.41 14.76 7.53
C ASN A 149 -11.27 15.97 7.94
N ASN A 150 -10.90 16.57 9.07
CA ASN A 150 -11.53 17.81 9.52
C ASN A 150 -11.32 18.95 8.51
N HIS A 151 -10.12 19.08 7.95
CA HIS A 151 -9.84 20.14 6.96
C HIS A 151 -10.71 20.00 5.69
N VAL A 152 -11.20 18.78 5.35
CA VAL A 152 -12.12 18.58 4.21
C VAL A 152 -13.46 19.25 4.44
N ILE A 153 -13.94 19.27 5.69
CA ILE A 153 -15.28 19.78 6.02
C ILE A 153 -15.28 21.12 6.76
N ALA A 154 -14.13 21.67 7.08
CA ALA A 154 -14.01 22.90 7.85
C ALA A 154 -14.74 24.06 7.17
N GLY A 155 -15.59 24.77 7.92
CA GLY A 155 -16.37 25.90 7.43
C GLY A 155 -17.53 25.52 6.50
N ALA A 156 -17.86 24.23 6.38
CA ALA A 156 -18.97 23.77 5.56
C ALA A 156 -20.32 24.23 6.12
N SER A 157 -21.14 24.86 5.27
CA SER A 157 -22.57 25.11 5.54
C SER A 157 -23.42 23.90 5.11
N SER A 158 -22.96 23.11 4.17
CA SER A 158 -23.60 21.88 3.71
C SER A 158 -22.54 20.86 3.31
N ILE A 159 -22.76 19.62 3.70
CA ILE A 159 -21.87 18.48 3.40
C ILE A 159 -22.65 17.46 2.57
N THR A 160 -22.11 17.10 1.43
CA THR A 160 -22.67 16.14 0.50
C THR A 160 -21.69 15.01 0.29
N VAL A 161 -22.15 13.77 0.33
CA VAL A 161 -21.38 12.56 0.07
C VAL A 161 -21.83 11.95 -1.23
N VAL A 162 -20.91 11.63 -2.12
CA VAL A 162 -21.16 10.91 -3.36
C VAL A 162 -20.57 9.51 -3.24
N LEU A 163 -21.43 8.51 -3.34
CA LEU A 163 -21.03 7.09 -3.33
C LEU A 163 -20.32 6.70 -4.65
N HIS A 164 -19.73 5.53 -4.68
CA HIS A 164 -19.02 5.03 -5.87
C HIS A 164 -19.92 4.85 -7.11
N ASP A 165 -21.22 4.59 -6.89
CA ASP A 165 -22.25 4.45 -7.93
C ASP A 165 -22.80 5.80 -8.42
N GLY A 166 -22.29 6.93 -7.89
CA GLY A 166 -22.72 8.27 -8.23
C GLY A 166 -23.92 8.78 -7.40
N LYS A 167 -24.50 7.95 -6.53
CA LYS A 167 -25.60 8.36 -5.66
C LYS A 167 -25.13 9.44 -4.67
N THR A 168 -25.88 10.53 -4.60
CA THR A 168 -25.57 11.67 -3.76
C THR A 168 -26.44 11.66 -2.51
N LEU A 169 -25.81 11.79 -1.34
CA LEU A 169 -26.47 11.80 -0.04
C LEU A 169 -26.07 13.04 0.75
N GLN A 170 -27.03 13.63 1.47
CA GLN A 170 -26.73 14.68 2.42
C GLN A 170 -26.12 14.07 3.69
N ALA A 171 -25.00 14.64 4.14
CA ALA A 171 -24.32 14.20 5.35
C ALA A 171 -24.51 15.22 6.48
N LYS A 172 -24.66 14.70 7.70
CA LYS A 172 -24.66 15.48 8.93
C LYS A 172 -23.31 15.29 9.63
N LEU A 173 -22.70 16.38 10.06
CA LEU A 173 -21.53 16.34 10.94
C LEU A 173 -21.96 15.81 12.32
N ILE A 174 -21.33 14.72 12.76
CA ILE A 174 -21.48 14.18 14.13
C ILE A 174 -20.50 14.87 15.05
N GLY A 175 -19.24 14.98 14.63
CA GLY A 175 -18.20 15.67 15.36
C GLY A 175 -16.91 15.79 14.55
N ALA A 176 -16.06 16.71 14.99
CA ALA A 176 -14.75 16.92 14.38
C ALA A 176 -13.70 17.25 15.43
N ASP A 177 -12.45 16.89 15.14
CA ASP A 177 -11.29 17.21 15.95
C ASP A 177 -10.19 17.83 15.10
N ALA A 178 -10.02 19.13 15.22
CA ALA A 178 -9.02 19.87 14.47
C ALA A 178 -7.58 19.53 14.87
N LYS A 179 -7.35 18.99 16.08
CA LYS A 179 -6.02 18.68 16.58
C LYS A 179 -5.45 17.38 16.00
N THR A 180 -6.31 16.48 15.56
CA THR A 180 -5.92 15.23 14.87
C THR A 180 -6.38 15.23 13.41
N ASP A 181 -7.00 16.34 12.96
CA ASP A 181 -7.55 16.52 11.60
C ASP A 181 -8.53 15.41 11.19
N LEU A 182 -9.43 15.00 12.09
CA LEU A 182 -10.44 13.96 11.87
C LEU A 182 -11.86 14.51 12.00
N ALA A 183 -12.77 13.97 11.21
CA ALA A 183 -14.20 14.25 11.29
C ALA A 183 -15.02 12.99 11.06
N LEU A 184 -16.16 12.92 11.76
CA LEU A 184 -17.16 11.86 11.64
C LEU A 184 -18.46 12.43 11.09
N LEU A 185 -18.93 11.83 10.00
CA LEU A 185 -20.17 12.19 9.33
C LEU A 185 -21.20 11.07 9.44
N LYS A 186 -22.47 11.39 9.33
CA LYS A 186 -23.58 10.45 9.22
C LYS A 186 -24.41 10.79 7.99
N VAL A 187 -24.63 9.81 7.14
CA VAL A 187 -25.63 9.87 6.05
C VAL A 187 -26.86 9.06 6.43
N LYS A 188 -28.02 9.43 5.89
CA LYS A 188 -29.25 8.63 5.97
C LYS A 188 -29.49 7.99 4.62
N THR A 189 -29.67 6.68 4.61
CA THR A 189 -29.93 5.91 3.39
C THR A 189 -30.71 4.65 3.73
N ASP A 190 -31.53 4.19 2.78
CA ASP A 190 -32.31 2.96 2.90
C ASP A 190 -31.53 1.73 2.37
N ILE A 191 -30.36 1.95 1.80
CA ILE A 191 -29.49 0.86 1.33
C ILE A 191 -28.39 0.58 2.34
N LYS A 192 -28.05 -0.69 2.51
CA LYS A 192 -26.86 -1.08 3.28
C LYS A 192 -25.60 -0.61 2.55
N LEU A 193 -24.77 0.11 3.27
CA LEU A 193 -23.49 0.57 2.76
C LEU A 193 -22.40 -0.49 3.04
N LYS A 194 -21.39 -0.53 2.20
CA LYS A 194 -20.24 -1.40 2.41
C LYS A 194 -19.24 -0.73 3.35
N ALA A 195 -19.20 -1.18 4.59
CA ALA A 195 -18.23 -0.70 5.57
C ALA A 195 -16.88 -1.39 5.42
N VAL A 196 -15.80 -0.71 5.82
CA VAL A 196 -14.45 -1.27 5.88
C VAL A 196 -14.08 -1.68 7.31
N ASN A 197 -13.12 -2.60 7.41
CA ASN A 197 -12.56 -3.00 8.69
C ASN A 197 -11.34 -2.14 9.07
N TRP A 198 -11.24 -1.82 10.35
CA TRP A 198 -10.05 -1.18 10.90
C TRP A 198 -8.91 -2.20 11.10
N GLY A 199 -7.73 -1.88 10.60
CA GLY A 199 -6.51 -2.61 10.88
C GLY A 199 -5.83 -2.14 12.18
N ASN A 200 -4.71 -2.80 12.49
CA ASN A 200 -3.82 -2.38 13.58
C ASN A 200 -2.60 -1.66 12.99
N SER A 201 -2.56 -0.32 13.13
CA SER A 201 -1.44 0.48 12.63
C SER A 201 -0.12 0.20 13.34
N ASP A 202 -0.14 -0.31 14.60
CA ASP A 202 1.08 -0.64 15.32
C ASP A 202 1.76 -1.90 14.81
N ALA A 203 1.00 -2.79 14.17
CA ALA A 203 1.52 -4.00 13.54
C ALA A 203 2.13 -3.75 12.15
N VAL A 204 1.89 -2.57 11.56
CA VAL A 204 2.42 -2.20 10.24
C VAL A 204 3.93 -1.99 10.33
N LYS A 205 4.68 -2.50 9.35
CA LYS A 205 6.14 -2.38 9.27
C LYS A 205 6.55 -1.55 8.06
N VAL A 206 7.68 -0.86 8.18
CA VAL A 206 8.34 -0.24 7.02
C VAL A 206 8.62 -1.30 5.96
N GLY A 207 8.30 -0.98 4.70
CA GLY A 207 8.36 -1.92 3.59
C GLY A 207 7.08 -2.72 3.36
N ASN A 208 6.06 -2.68 4.25
CA ASN A 208 4.77 -3.27 3.96
C ASN A 208 4.09 -2.53 2.81
N TRP A 209 3.42 -3.26 1.94
CA TRP A 209 2.57 -2.68 0.92
C TRP A 209 1.42 -1.90 1.53
N ALA A 210 1.11 -0.76 0.92
CA ALA A 210 0.02 0.11 1.28
C ALA A 210 -0.73 0.57 0.02
N MET A 211 -2.06 0.59 0.08
CA MET A 211 -2.93 1.02 -1.00
C MET A 211 -3.80 2.18 -0.52
N ALA A 212 -3.64 3.34 -1.15
CA ALA A 212 -4.48 4.50 -0.89
C ALA A 212 -5.64 4.55 -1.89
N ILE A 213 -6.85 4.71 -1.39
CA ILE A 213 -8.03 4.90 -2.23
C ILE A 213 -8.64 6.25 -1.91
N GLY A 214 -8.96 7.02 -2.95
CA GLY A 214 -9.75 8.23 -2.87
C GLY A 214 -10.86 8.23 -3.91
N ASN A 215 -11.81 9.12 -3.76
CA ASN A 215 -12.87 9.33 -4.76
C ASN A 215 -12.95 10.81 -5.13
N PRO A 216 -11.87 11.38 -5.72
CA PRO A 216 -11.89 12.77 -6.13
C PRO A 216 -12.98 12.99 -7.17
N PHE A 217 -13.78 14.03 -6.96
CA PHE A 217 -14.85 14.43 -7.87
C PHE A 217 -16.03 13.46 -8.04
N GLY A 218 -16.08 12.36 -7.26
CA GLY A 218 -17.14 11.35 -7.40
C GLY A 218 -17.06 10.54 -8.70
N LEU A 219 -15.87 10.40 -9.29
CA LEU A 219 -15.64 9.74 -10.58
C LEU A 219 -15.41 8.22 -10.48
N GLY A 220 -15.80 7.59 -9.37
CA GLY A 220 -15.76 6.13 -9.23
C GLY A 220 -14.52 5.57 -8.52
N GLY A 221 -13.68 6.44 -7.94
CA GLY A 221 -12.53 6.03 -7.15
C GLY A 221 -11.20 6.10 -7.91
N THR A 222 -10.15 6.43 -7.17
CA THR A 222 -8.75 6.45 -7.64
C THR A 222 -7.92 5.63 -6.68
N VAL A 223 -7.14 4.69 -7.21
CA VAL A 223 -6.29 3.78 -6.43
C VAL A 223 -4.83 4.10 -6.72
N THR A 224 -4.05 4.24 -5.67
CA THR A 224 -2.59 4.30 -5.74
C THR A 224 -1.98 3.30 -4.77
N ALA A 225 -0.86 2.71 -5.12
CA ALA A 225 -0.16 1.75 -4.27
C ALA A 225 1.31 2.13 -4.12
N GLY A 226 1.86 1.75 -3.01
CA GLY A 226 3.25 1.96 -2.63
C GLY A 226 3.56 1.17 -1.37
N ILE A 227 4.56 1.61 -0.62
CA ILE A 227 4.96 0.99 0.65
C ILE A 227 4.84 1.96 1.82
N VAL A 228 4.82 1.43 3.00
CA VAL A 228 5.07 2.19 4.22
C VAL A 228 6.54 2.56 4.27
N SER A 229 6.86 3.85 4.14
CA SER A 229 8.23 4.37 4.13
C SER A 229 8.75 4.66 5.54
N ALA A 230 7.88 5.06 6.46
CA ALA A 230 8.20 5.30 7.87
C ALA A 230 6.93 5.27 8.73
N ARG A 231 7.11 5.25 10.06
CA ARG A 231 6.03 5.30 11.06
C ARG A 231 6.35 6.28 12.16
N GLY A 232 5.32 6.72 12.89
CA GLY A 232 5.49 7.63 14.02
C GLY A 232 6.11 8.97 13.61
N ARG A 233 5.76 9.46 12.42
CA ARG A 233 6.26 10.75 11.95
C ARG A 233 5.51 11.87 12.65
N ASP A 234 6.27 12.78 13.22
CA ASP A 234 5.83 14.11 13.59
C ASP A 234 6.11 15.05 12.40
N ILE A 235 5.06 15.69 11.91
CA ILE A 235 5.12 16.61 10.77
C ILE A 235 4.83 18.06 11.21
N ASN A 236 4.78 18.29 12.51
CA ASN A 236 4.42 19.57 13.13
C ASN A 236 3.04 20.09 12.69
N ALA A 237 2.08 19.17 12.41
CA ALA A 237 0.72 19.50 12.08
C ALA A 237 -0.13 19.73 13.36
N GLY A 238 0.26 19.13 14.47
CA GLY A 238 -0.44 19.27 15.73
C GLY A 238 0.22 18.54 16.91
N PRO A 239 -0.34 18.66 18.11
CA PRO A 239 0.23 18.07 19.32
C PRO A 239 0.02 16.55 19.43
N TYR A 240 -0.64 15.93 18.47
CA TYR A 240 -0.97 14.51 18.45
C TYR A 240 -0.53 13.86 17.14
N ASP A 241 0.60 14.32 16.59
CA ASP A 241 1.13 13.79 15.36
C ASP A 241 1.56 12.34 15.54
N ASP A 242 0.94 11.44 14.78
CA ASP A 242 1.31 10.04 14.65
C ASP A 242 0.98 9.60 13.22
N TYR A 243 1.91 9.88 12.31
CA TYR A 243 1.70 9.64 10.90
C TYR A 243 2.47 8.43 10.39
N ILE A 244 1.82 7.69 9.49
CA ILE A 244 2.44 6.72 8.61
C ILE A 244 2.88 7.48 7.35
N GLN A 245 4.16 7.39 6.99
CA GLN A 245 4.69 7.88 5.73
C GLN A 245 4.58 6.79 4.67
N THR A 246 4.13 7.15 3.47
CA THR A 246 4.03 6.24 2.32
C THR A 246 4.49 6.94 1.04
N ASP A 247 4.99 6.16 0.08
CA ASP A 247 5.27 6.60 -1.29
C ASP A 247 4.10 6.32 -2.26
N ALA A 248 3.04 5.65 -1.79
CA ALA A 248 1.76 5.65 -2.50
C ALA A 248 1.36 7.10 -2.80
N SER A 249 1.07 7.40 -4.06
CA SER A 249 0.81 8.78 -4.49
C SER A 249 -0.43 9.35 -3.82
N ILE A 250 -0.23 10.24 -2.85
CA ILE A 250 -1.29 11.04 -2.25
C ILE A 250 -1.33 12.38 -2.99
N ASN A 251 -2.50 12.77 -3.43
CA ASN A 251 -2.76 14.02 -4.12
C ASN A 251 -4.06 14.64 -3.61
N ARG A 252 -4.37 15.85 -4.08
CA ARG A 252 -5.66 16.47 -3.79
C ARG A 252 -6.81 15.58 -4.22
N GLY A 253 -7.75 15.39 -3.33
CA GLY A 253 -8.88 14.49 -3.51
C GLY A 253 -8.77 13.15 -2.79
N ASN A 254 -7.54 12.65 -2.47
CA ASN A 254 -7.38 11.46 -1.63
C ASN A 254 -7.49 11.79 -0.13
N SER A 255 -7.32 13.05 0.26
CA SER A 255 -7.39 13.47 1.67
C SER A 255 -8.72 13.06 2.28
N GLY A 256 -8.69 12.45 3.45
CA GLY A 256 -9.83 11.82 4.13
C GLY A 256 -10.13 10.39 3.69
N GLY A 257 -9.56 9.93 2.60
CA GLY A 257 -9.66 8.54 2.15
C GLY A 257 -8.77 7.59 2.94
N PRO A 258 -9.04 6.28 2.89
CA PRO A 258 -8.31 5.26 3.65
C PRO A 258 -6.98 4.90 3.00
N LEU A 259 -6.01 4.52 3.84
CA LEU A 259 -4.82 3.79 3.51
C LEU A 259 -5.00 2.35 3.97
N PHE A 260 -5.00 1.39 3.05
CA PHE A 260 -5.23 -0.02 3.30
C PHE A 260 -3.94 -0.83 3.33
N ASN A 261 -3.94 -1.91 4.11
CA ASN A 261 -2.98 -3.00 3.96
C ASN A 261 -3.47 -4.03 2.92
N LEU A 262 -2.65 -5.07 2.65
CA LEU A 262 -3.00 -6.15 1.71
C LEU A 262 -4.18 -7.06 2.17
N LYS A 263 -4.67 -6.90 3.39
CA LYS A 263 -5.86 -7.60 3.89
C LYS A 263 -7.15 -6.80 3.71
N GLY A 264 -7.08 -5.60 3.12
CA GLY A 264 -8.21 -4.69 3.00
C GLY A 264 -8.59 -3.99 4.31
N GLU A 265 -7.69 -3.94 5.29
CA GLU A 265 -7.92 -3.26 6.56
C GLU A 265 -7.35 -1.85 6.51
N VAL A 266 -8.07 -0.87 7.05
CA VAL A 266 -7.62 0.52 7.14
C VAL A 266 -6.52 0.64 8.20
N VAL A 267 -5.32 0.98 7.77
CA VAL A 267 -4.15 1.22 8.63
C VAL A 267 -3.84 2.71 8.81
N GLY A 268 -4.43 3.56 7.98
CA GLY A 268 -4.28 5.02 8.11
C GLY A 268 -5.34 5.79 7.33
N ILE A 269 -5.36 7.12 7.51
CA ILE A 269 -6.22 8.06 6.80
C ILE A 269 -5.35 9.06 6.08
N ASN A 270 -5.41 9.06 4.75
CA ASN A 270 -4.61 9.95 3.90
C ASN A 270 -4.92 11.41 4.24
N THR A 271 -3.90 12.19 4.55
CA THR A 271 -4.11 13.54 5.10
C THR A 271 -3.29 14.61 4.39
N ALA A 272 -1.98 14.39 4.26
CA ALA A 272 -1.05 15.41 3.80
C ALA A 272 0.03 14.85 2.88
N ILE A 273 0.70 15.73 2.16
CA ILE A 273 1.92 15.41 1.39
C ILE A 273 3.01 16.43 1.71
N TYR A 274 4.25 15.98 1.65
CA TYR A 274 5.38 16.88 1.45
C TYR A 274 5.46 17.19 -0.04
N SER A 275 5.41 18.47 -0.42
CA SER A 275 5.45 18.84 -1.83
C SER A 275 5.98 20.26 -2.00
N THR A 276 6.85 20.46 -2.97
CA THR A 276 7.32 21.77 -3.41
C THR A 276 6.55 22.30 -4.63
N SER A 277 5.75 21.44 -5.28
CA SER A 277 4.99 21.75 -6.49
C SER A 277 3.48 21.61 -6.34
N GLY A 278 3.00 21.19 -5.16
CA GLY A 278 1.59 20.91 -4.89
C GLY A 278 1.10 19.53 -5.35
N GLY A 279 1.95 18.72 -6.01
CA GLY A 279 1.68 17.32 -6.38
C GLY A 279 2.52 16.33 -5.57
N SER A 280 2.20 15.04 -5.67
CA SER A 280 2.95 13.98 -5.00
C SER A 280 4.37 13.89 -5.54
N VAL A 281 5.34 13.85 -4.63
CA VAL A 281 6.76 13.57 -4.90
C VAL A 281 7.23 12.28 -4.22
N GLY A 282 6.28 11.37 -3.90
CA GLY A 282 6.58 10.11 -3.21
C GLY A 282 6.69 10.25 -1.69
N ILE A 283 6.19 11.33 -1.10
CA ILE A 283 6.19 11.56 0.35
C ILE A 283 4.77 11.95 0.76
N GLY A 284 3.96 10.95 1.09
CA GLY A 284 2.61 11.09 1.61
C GLY A 284 2.53 10.72 3.09
N PHE A 285 1.54 11.27 3.79
CA PHE A 285 1.30 11.05 5.21
C PHE A 285 -0.16 10.67 5.46
N ALA A 286 -0.34 9.63 6.27
CA ALA A 286 -1.64 9.17 6.73
C ALA A 286 -1.68 9.13 8.25
N ILE A 287 -2.74 9.64 8.87
CA ILE A 287 -2.99 9.52 10.30
C ILE A 287 -3.12 8.04 10.65
N SER A 288 -2.44 7.57 11.70
CA SER A 288 -2.46 6.15 12.09
C SER A 288 -3.87 5.69 12.48
N ALA A 289 -4.24 4.47 12.09
CA ALA A 289 -5.58 3.93 12.34
C ALA A 289 -5.88 3.77 13.85
N ASN A 290 -4.88 3.46 14.68
CA ASN A 290 -5.09 3.29 16.11
C ASN A 290 -5.43 4.62 16.78
N LEU A 291 -4.75 5.73 16.40
CA LEU A 291 -5.12 7.08 16.83
C LEU A 291 -6.54 7.44 16.33
N ALA A 292 -6.79 7.19 15.04
CA ALA A 292 -8.07 7.53 14.43
C ALA A 292 -9.24 6.80 15.09
N LYS A 293 -9.12 5.51 15.40
CA LYS A 293 -10.16 4.73 16.09
C LYS A 293 -10.54 5.34 17.44
N MET A 294 -9.53 5.74 18.23
CA MET A 294 -9.79 6.38 19.54
C MET A 294 -10.53 7.70 19.40
N VAL A 295 -10.15 8.52 18.41
CA VAL A 295 -10.80 9.80 18.14
C VAL A 295 -12.21 9.60 17.62
N VAL A 296 -12.39 8.76 16.58
CA VAL A 296 -13.69 8.47 15.96
C VAL A 296 -14.70 7.97 17.01
N LYS A 297 -14.28 7.07 17.91
CA LYS A 297 -15.13 6.58 19.00
C LYS A 297 -15.61 7.71 19.92
N GLN A 298 -14.74 8.66 20.26
CA GLN A 298 -15.13 9.80 21.06
C GLN A 298 -16.04 10.78 20.30
N LEU A 299 -15.82 10.96 19.00
CA LEU A 299 -16.70 11.78 18.17
C LEU A 299 -18.09 11.15 18.07
N GLU A 300 -18.18 9.83 17.97
CA GLU A 300 -19.44 9.09 17.96
C GLU A 300 -20.18 9.22 19.30
N ASP A 301 -19.49 8.96 20.42
CA ASP A 301 -20.09 8.93 21.76
C ASP A 301 -20.46 10.33 22.27
N PHE A 302 -19.67 11.36 21.96
CA PHE A 302 -19.77 12.67 22.60
C PHE A 302 -19.87 13.85 21.62
N GLY A 303 -19.79 13.62 20.32
CA GLY A 303 -19.70 14.67 19.29
C GLY A 303 -18.40 15.48 19.32
N ARG A 304 -17.49 15.17 20.23
CA ARG A 304 -16.20 15.86 20.40
C ARG A 304 -15.18 14.97 21.09
N THR A 305 -13.90 15.28 20.93
CA THR A 305 -12.84 14.64 21.69
C THR A 305 -12.78 15.17 23.12
N ARG A 306 -12.52 14.28 24.08
CA ARG A 306 -12.25 14.58 25.48
C ARG A 306 -10.80 14.26 25.79
N ARG A 307 -10.04 15.23 26.23
CA ARG A 307 -8.63 15.09 26.58
C ARG A 307 -8.42 15.48 28.04
N GLY A 308 -7.61 14.69 28.72
CA GLY A 308 -7.18 15.05 30.08
C GLY A 308 -6.21 16.23 30.06
N TRP A 309 -6.20 17.02 31.12
CA TRP A 309 -5.18 18.01 31.38
C TRP A 309 -4.35 17.57 32.56
N LEU A 310 -3.02 17.40 32.33
CA LEU A 310 -2.10 16.99 33.39
C LEU A 310 -1.65 18.15 34.29
N GLY A 311 -1.79 19.42 33.87
CA GLY A 311 -1.47 20.61 34.68
C GLY A 311 0.01 20.75 35.03
N VAL A 312 0.92 20.22 34.19
CA VAL A 312 2.37 20.34 34.39
C VAL A 312 2.95 21.46 33.53
N TYR A 313 3.98 22.11 34.06
CA TYR A 313 4.80 23.06 33.32
C TYR A 313 6.14 22.40 33.00
N ILE A 314 6.50 22.35 31.72
CA ILE A 314 7.78 21.82 31.27
C ILE A 314 8.75 22.99 31.15
N GLN A 315 9.88 22.93 31.87
CA GLN A 315 10.94 23.90 31.81
C GLN A 315 12.16 23.25 31.14
N GLU A 316 12.72 23.92 30.15
CA GLU A 316 14.02 23.53 29.60
C GLU A 316 15.09 23.80 30.64
N ILE A 317 16.00 22.85 30.82
CA ILE A 317 17.14 22.94 31.78
C ILE A 317 18.38 23.36 31.00
#